data_bd445ba1e524841394db565a78955167
#
_entry.id   bd445ba1e524841394db565a78955167
#
_cell.length_a   1.000
_cell.length_b   1.000
_cell.length_c   1.000
_cell.angle_alpha   90.00
_cell.angle_beta   90.00
_cell.angle_gamma   90.00
#
_symmetry.space_group_name_H-M   'P 1'
#
loop_
_entity.id
_entity.type
_entity.pdbx_description
1 polymer ?
#
loop_
_entity_poly.entity_id
_entity_poly.type
_entity_poly.pdbx_seq_one_letter_code
_entity_poly.pdbx_strand_id
1 'polypeptide(L)'
;MAMNIAEHVALAAKKAVAVFSLEMSSQQLVQRLLCSRAKVDLQKLRDGFLSERDFPNLTAAAARLRDAQLFIDDTAGISIGEMRAKARRLKSQHDIQLIVVDYLQLLRSTSRRAQDNRQLEISEISGGIKSLAKELGIPILVVAQLNRQPDARAKEGGRPRLSDLRESGSIEQDADVVGLLVRPEYYEIDEDARQECAGEAELIIAKQRNGPTGEVKLTFLKQYTRFENRVVRTEPEQRIDGKTKSAIIPSGIKRQNYSKSEGATISKLFQPLRHSERSQPQAA
;
A
#
# COMPACT_ATOMS: atom_id res chain seq x y z
N MET A 1 -4.48 -3.20 1.30
CA MET A 1 -3.86 -1.91 0.89
C MET A 1 -3.00 -2.06 -0.35
N ALA A 2 -1.95 -2.85 -0.37
CA ALA A 2 -1.04 -2.97 -1.52
C ALA A 2 -1.75 -3.29 -2.84
N MET A 3 -2.69 -4.25 -2.84
CA MET A 3 -3.50 -4.57 -4.01
C MET A 3 -4.46 -3.45 -4.44
N ASN A 4 -4.96 -2.61 -3.50
CA ASN A 4 -5.75 -1.43 -3.89
C ASN A 4 -4.89 -0.38 -4.62
N ILE A 5 -3.61 -0.23 -4.21
CA ILE A 5 -2.66 0.64 -4.89
C ILE A 5 -2.34 0.07 -6.29
N ALA A 6 -2.05 -1.24 -6.38
CA ALA A 6 -1.78 -1.90 -7.67
C ALA A 6 -2.97 -1.74 -8.64
N GLU A 7 -4.20 -1.99 -8.18
CA GLU A 7 -5.43 -1.79 -8.95
C GLU A 7 -5.56 -0.34 -9.43
N HIS A 8 -5.34 0.63 -8.53
CA HIS A 8 -5.44 2.05 -8.88
C HIS A 8 -4.43 2.45 -9.95
N VAL A 9 -3.18 2.01 -9.81
CA VAL A 9 -2.11 2.30 -10.79
C VAL A 9 -2.43 1.65 -12.14
N ALA A 10 -2.91 0.40 -12.14
CA ALA A 10 -3.21 -0.30 -13.38
C ALA A 10 -4.46 0.26 -14.10
N LEU A 11 -5.54 0.57 -13.38
CA LEU A 11 -6.81 0.97 -13.97
C LEU A 11 -6.96 2.49 -14.12
N ALA A 12 -6.60 3.27 -13.11
CA ALA A 12 -6.80 4.72 -13.13
C ALA A 12 -5.62 5.44 -13.79
N ALA A 13 -4.38 5.10 -13.42
CA ALA A 13 -3.19 5.67 -14.03
C ALA A 13 -2.79 5.00 -15.35
N LYS A 14 -3.43 3.87 -15.72
CA LYS A 14 -3.17 3.09 -16.94
C LYS A 14 -1.69 2.74 -17.10
N LYS A 15 -1.05 2.34 -16.00
CA LYS A 15 0.35 1.94 -15.97
C LYS A 15 0.46 0.45 -15.70
N ALA A 16 1.42 -0.20 -16.35
CA ALA A 16 1.68 -1.62 -16.14
C ALA A 16 2.26 -1.86 -14.74
N VAL A 17 1.73 -2.87 -14.05
CA VAL A 17 2.10 -3.24 -12.67
C VAL A 17 2.46 -4.71 -12.62
N ALA A 18 3.56 -5.05 -11.97
CA ALA A 18 3.90 -6.43 -11.61
C ALA A 18 3.61 -6.68 -10.14
N VAL A 19 3.00 -7.83 -9.83
CA VAL A 19 2.72 -8.28 -8.46
C VAL A 19 3.38 -9.65 -8.27
N PHE A 20 4.30 -9.74 -7.32
CA PHE A 20 4.86 -11.00 -6.84
C PHE A 20 4.11 -11.39 -5.58
N SER A 21 3.20 -12.36 -5.70
CA SER A 21 2.37 -12.87 -4.61
C SER A 21 2.94 -14.18 -4.12
N LEU A 22 3.61 -14.13 -2.97
CA LEU A 22 4.34 -15.30 -2.47
C LEU A 22 3.50 -16.15 -1.52
N GLU A 23 2.37 -15.61 -1.04
CA GLU A 23 1.46 -16.28 -0.11
C GLU A 23 0.17 -16.74 -0.79
N MET A 24 -0.36 -15.91 -1.69
CA MET A 24 -1.66 -16.14 -2.30
C MET A 24 -1.53 -16.51 -3.77
N SER A 25 -2.36 -17.44 -4.25
CA SER A 25 -2.44 -17.75 -5.67
C SER A 25 -3.00 -16.57 -6.48
N SER A 26 -2.62 -16.50 -7.75
CA SER A 26 -3.13 -15.52 -8.71
C SER A 26 -4.65 -15.53 -8.79
N GLN A 27 -5.27 -16.71 -8.75
CA GLN A 27 -6.74 -16.86 -8.73
C GLN A 27 -7.37 -16.18 -7.51
N GLN A 28 -6.81 -16.39 -6.31
CA GLN A 28 -7.32 -15.77 -5.08
C GLN A 28 -7.19 -14.24 -5.13
N LEU A 29 -6.08 -13.73 -5.67
CA LEU A 29 -5.90 -12.28 -5.84
C LEU A 29 -6.87 -11.69 -6.84
N VAL A 30 -7.09 -12.35 -7.99
CA VAL A 30 -8.06 -11.92 -9.00
C VAL A 30 -9.47 -11.92 -8.44
N GLN A 31 -9.87 -12.95 -7.68
CA GLN A 31 -11.17 -12.98 -7.01
C GLN A 31 -11.35 -11.81 -6.04
N ARG A 32 -10.32 -11.51 -5.22
CA ARG A 32 -10.35 -10.35 -4.29
C ARG A 32 -10.47 -9.03 -5.05
N LEU A 33 -9.71 -8.83 -6.12
CA LEU A 33 -9.78 -7.63 -6.95
C LEU A 33 -11.16 -7.48 -7.59
N LEU A 34 -11.70 -8.58 -8.12
CA LEU A 34 -13.00 -8.62 -8.75
C LEU A 34 -14.11 -8.21 -7.75
N CYS A 35 -14.15 -8.84 -6.58
CA CYS A 35 -15.12 -8.53 -5.53
C CYS A 35 -14.97 -7.12 -5.00
N SER A 36 -13.72 -6.66 -4.77
CA SER A 36 -13.41 -5.30 -4.34
C SER A 36 -13.93 -4.27 -5.35
N ARG A 37 -13.73 -4.51 -6.63
CA ARG A 37 -14.14 -3.61 -7.71
C ARG A 37 -15.65 -3.61 -7.96
N ALA A 38 -16.26 -4.79 -7.93
CA ALA A 38 -17.70 -4.98 -8.10
C ALA A 38 -18.52 -4.53 -6.88
N LYS A 39 -17.87 -4.31 -5.73
CA LYS A 39 -18.52 -4.13 -4.42
C LYS A 39 -19.46 -5.30 -4.09
N VAL A 40 -19.00 -6.51 -4.36
CA VAL A 40 -19.66 -7.76 -4.04
C VAL A 40 -18.91 -8.42 -2.89
N ASP A 41 -19.65 -8.97 -1.94
CA ASP A 41 -19.08 -9.64 -0.78
C ASP A 41 -18.30 -10.88 -1.21
N LEU A 42 -17.02 -10.93 -0.82
CA LEU A 42 -16.12 -12.03 -1.16
C LEU A 42 -16.59 -13.37 -0.58
N GLN A 43 -17.21 -13.35 0.61
CA GLN A 43 -17.73 -14.56 1.23
C GLN A 43 -18.89 -15.13 0.42
N LYS A 44 -19.82 -14.28 -0.02
CA LYS A 44 -20.93 -14.69 -0.90
C LYS A 44 -20.45 -15.32 -2.20
N LEU A 45 -19.39 -14.77 -2.79
CA LEU A 45 -18.78 -15.36 -3.99
C LEU A 45 -18.22 -16.77 -3.72
N ARG A 46 -17.53 -16.94 -2.59
CA ARG A 46 -16.93 -18.23 -2.21
C ARG A 46 -17.96 -19.29 -1.90
N ASP A 47 -19.04 -18.90 -1.20
CA ASP A 47 -20.09 -19.79 -0.78
C ASP A 47 -21.13 -20.05 -1.89
N GLY A 48 -21.02 -19.35 -3.03
CA GLY A 48 -21.96 -19.48 -4.15
C GLY A 48 -23.29 -18.78 -3.96
N PHE A 49 -23.46 -17.97 -2.91
CA PHE A 49 -24.70 -17.24 -2.60
C PHE A 49 -24.74 -15.85 -3.22
N LEU A 50 -24.57 -15.76 -4.54
CA LEU A 50 -24.66 -14.51 -5.29
C LEU A 50 -26.13 -14.18 -5.61
N SER A 51 -26.51 -12.90 -5.46
CA SER A 51 -27.79 -12.40 -5.95
C SER A 51 -27.74 -12.12 -7.45
N GLU A 52 -28.89 -12.11 -8.11
CA GLU A 52 -28.96 -11.77 -9.56
C GLU A 52 -28.34 -10.39 -9.87
N ARG A 53 -28.38 -9.45 -8.91
CA ARG A 53 -27.81 -8.11 -9.07
C ARG A 53 -26.27 -8.11 -9.00
N ASP A 54 -25.65 -9.14 -8.42
CA ASP A 54 -24.20 -9.23 -8.28
C ASP A 54 -23.53 -9.58 -9.61
N PHE A 55 -24.19 -10.37 -10.47
CA PHE A 55 -23.63 -10.84 -11.75
C PHE A 55 -23.28 -9.70 -12.72
N PRO A 56 -24.16 -8.71 -12.99
CA PRO A 56 -23.80 -7.55 -13.83
C PRO A 56 -22.61 -6.77 -13.29
N ASN A 57 -22.53 -6.58 -11.96
CA ASN A 57 -21.44 -5.88 -11.31
C ASN A 57 -20.11 -6.62 -11.46
N LEU A 58 -20.12 -7.94 -11.25
CA LEU A 58 -18.95 -8.79 -11.44
C LEU A 58 -18.50 -8.78 -12.90
N THR A 59 -19.44 -8.90 -13.84
CA THR A 59 -19.14 -8.86 -15.30
C THR A 59 -18.52 -7.52 -15.71
N ALA A 60 -19.08 -6.40 -15.24
CA ALA A 60 -18.52 -5.08 -15.50
C ALA A 60 -17.14 -4.89 -14.89
N ALA A 61 -16.93 -5.40 -13.66
CA ALA A 61 -15.61 -5.37 -13.02
C ALA A 61 -14.60 -6.25 -13.75
N ALA A 62 -14.99 -7.44 -14.20
CA ALA A 62 -14.15 -8.35 -14.98
C ALA A 62 -13.70 -7.73 -16.30
N ALA A 63 -14.62 -7.07 -17.03
CA ALA A 63 -14.28 -6.37 -18.26
C ALA A 63 -13.21 -5.30 -18.04
N ARG A 64 -13.32 -4.51 -16.97
CA ARG A 64 -12.32 -3.49 -16.63
C ARG A 64 -10.97 -4.08 -16.22
N LEU A 65 -10.98 -5.18 -15.44
CA LEU A 65 -9.75 -5.84 -14.99
C LEU A 65 -9.03 -6.55 -16.14
N ARG A 66 -9.75 -7.08 -17.12
CA ARG A 66 -9.17 -7.70 -18.32
C ARG A 66 -8.30 -6.73 -19.11
N ASP A 67 -8.71 -5.46 -19.18
CA ASP A 67 -7.99 -4.45 -19.95
C ASP A 67 -6.84 -3.81 -19.13
N ALA A 68 -6.69 -4.19 -17.84
CA ALA A 68 -5.63 -3.70 -16.99
C ALA A 68 -4.31 -4.45 -17.26
N GLN A 69 -3.22 -3.71 -17.38
CA GLN A 69 -1.88 -4.30 -17.47
C GLN A 69 -1.37 -4.67 -16.07
N LEU A 70 -1.94 -5.73 -15.49
CA LEU A 70 -1.59 -6.25 -14.19
C LEU A 70 -1.02 -7.68 -14.33
N PHE A 71 0.27 -7.82 -14.10
CA PHE A 71 1.00 -9.08 -14.22
C PHE A 71 1.19 -9.68 -12.83
N ILE A 72 0.62 -10.85 -12.58
CA ILE A 72 0.70 -11.53 -11.29
C ILE A 72 1.58 -12.78 -11.45
N ASP A 73 2.61 -12.86 -10.60
CA ASP A 73 3.48 -14.03 -10.46
C ASP A 73 3.29 -14.59 -9.06
N ASP A 74 2.78 -15.82 -8.95
CA ASP A 74 2.50 -16.51 -7.70
C ASP A 74 3.46 -17.70 -7.46
N THR A 75 4.68 -17.60 -8.01
CA THR A 75 5.72 -18.61 -7.78
C THR A 75 6.14 -18.62 -6.31
N ALA A 76 5.79 -19.70 -5.60
CA ALA A 76 6.16 -19.86 -4.20
C ALA A 76 7.67 -20.04 -4.02
N GLY A 77 8.24 -19.43 -2.95
CA GLY A 77 9.64 -19.60 -2.56
C GLY A 77 10.64 -19.07 -3.59
N ILE A 78 10.24 -18.14 -4.44
CA ILE A 78 11.11 -17.49 -5.41
C ILE A 78 12.28 -16.78 -4.72
N SER A 79 13.46 -16.89 -5.30
CA SER A 79 14.64 -16.16 -4.82
C SER A 79 14.63 -14.70 -5.31
N ILE A 80 15.36 -13.83 -4.58
CA ILE A 80 15.55 -12.43 -4.99
C ILE A 80 16.20 -12.33 -6.38
N GLY A 81 17.08 -13.27 -6.75
CA GLY A 81 17.71 -13.33 -8.06
C GLY A 81 16.71 -13.66 -9.18
N GLU A 82 15.84 -14.65 -8.97
CA GLU A 82 14.79 -15.01 -9.92
C GLU A 82 13.74 -13.90 -10.07
N MET A 83 13.31 -13.28 -8.96
CA MET A 83 12.40 -12.14 -8.98
C MET A 83 13.00 -10.99 -9.80
N ARG A 84 14.30 -10.69 -9.61
CA ARG A 84 15.02 -9.67 -10.38
C ARG A 84 15.03 -9.98 -11.88
N ALA A 85 15.30 -11.23 -12.27
CA ALA A 85 15.29 -11.64 -13.68
C ALA A 85 13.91 -11.49 -14.31
N LYS A 86 12.84 -11.91 -13.60
CA LYS A 86 11.45 -11.75 -14.05
C LYS A 86 11.05 -10.28 -14.16
N ALA A 87 11.42 -9.45 -13.17
CA ALA A 87 11.13 -8.02 -13.15
C ALA A 87 11.80 -7.26 -14.32
N ARG A 88 13.08 -7.58 -14.63
CA ARG A 88 13.80 -7.03 -15.80
C ARG A 88 13.07 -7.38 -17.10
N ARG A 89 12.65 -8.63 -17.27
CA ARG A 89 11.91 -9.07 -18.45
C ARG A 89 10.59 -8.34 -18.58
N LEU A 90 9.81 -8.23 -17.50
CA LEU A 90 8.55 -7.48 -17.51
C LEU A 90 8.76 -5.98 -17.78
N LYS A 91 9.84 -5.38 -17.26
CA LYS A 91 10.18 -3.99 -17.57
C LYS A 91 10.51 -3.80 -19.04
N SER A 92 11.28 -4.70 -19.64
CA SER A 92 11.65 -4.63 -21.07
C SER A 92 10.48 -4.88 -22.00
N GLN A 93 9.59 -5.82 -21.67
CA GLN A 93 8.48 -6.23 -22.55
C GLN A 93 7.23 -5.37 -22.41
N HIS A 94 6.92 -4.92 -21.19
CA HIS A 94 5.65 -4.27 -20.86
C HIS A 94 5.81 -2.91 -20.20
N ASP A 95 7.05 -2.42 -20.06
CA ASP A 95 7.37 -1.14 -19.41
C ASP A 95 6.66 -0.96 -18.06
N ILE A 96 6.72 -1.97 -17.18
CA ILE A 96 6.11 -1.89 -15.85
C ILE A 96 6.59 -0.65 -15.10
N GLN A 97 5.68 -0.01 -14.36
CA GLN A 97 5.93 1.24 -13.63
C GLN A 97 5.81 1.10 -12.11
N LEU A 98 5.38 -0.07 -11.64
CA LEU A 98 5.30 -0.41 -10.23
C LEU A 98 5.52 -1.91 -10.06
N ILE A 99 6.25 -2.29 -9.02
CA ILE A 99 6.31 -3.67 -8.54
C ILE A 99 5.70 -3.72 -7.15
N VAL A 100 4.87 -4.73 -6.89
CA VAL A 100 4.34 -5.07 -5.56
C VAL A 100 4.87 -6.43 -5.16
N VAL A 101 5.35 -6.56 -3.93
CA VAL A 101 5.84 -7.82 -3.35
C VAL A 101 5.04 -8.13 -2.09
N ASP A 102 4.32 -9.25 -2.06
CA ASP A 102 3.48 -9.69 -0.95
C ASP A 102 3.86 -11.12 -0.53
N TYR A 103 4.64 -11.32 0.53
CA TYR A 103 5.36 -10.40 1.38
C TYR A 103 6.86 -10.76 1.48
N LEU A 104 7.69 -9.83 1.91
CA LEU A 104 9.15 -9.90 1.87
C LEU A 104 9.71 -11.16 2.50
N GLN A 105 9.20 -11.56 3.66
CA GLN A 105 9.73 -12.68 4.43
C GLN A 105 9.57 -14.06 3.76
N LEU A 106 8.79 -14.16 2.67
CA LEU A 106 8.67 -15.38 1.86
C LEU A 106 9.69 -15.46 0.71
N LEU A 107 10.38 -14.36 0.41
CA LEU A 107 11.51 -14.39 -0.51
C LEU A 107 12.68 -15.18 0.09
N ARG A 108 13.48 -15.77 -0.79
CA ARG A 108 14.71 -16.47 -0.41
C ARG A 108 15.94 -15.71 -0.88
N SER A 109 16.99 -15.73 -0.06
CA SER A 109 18.32 -15.30 -0.52
C SER A 109 18.92 -16.34 -1.47
N THR A 110 19.76 -15.88 -2.39
CA THR A 110 20.58 -16.75 -3.25
C THR A 110 21.85 -17.22 -2.55
N SER A 111 22.23 -16.59 -1.45
CA SER A 111 23.45 -16.88 -0.67
C SER A 111 23.19 -17.97 0.35
N ARG A 112 23.91 -19.11 0.27
CA ARG A 112 23.86 -20.18 1.28
C ARG A 112 24.17 -19.66 2.68
N ARG A 113 25.16 -18.76 2.81
CA ARG A 113 25.57 -18.19 4.09
C ARG A 113 24.47 -17.35 4.74
N ALA A 114 23.64 -16.68 3.95
CA ALA A 114 22.53 -15.89 4.47
C ALA A 114 21.35 -16.78 4.90
N GLN A 115 21.14 -17.93 4.25
CA GLN A 115 20.06 -18.87 4.58
C GLN A 115 20.20 -19.46 5.99
N ASP A 116 21.43 -19.54 6.53
CA ASP A 116 21.70 -20.02 7.89
C ASP A 116 21.39 -18.96 8.97
N ASN A 117 21.22 -17.70 8.58
CA ASN A 117 20.91 -16.59 9.47
C ASN A 117 19.79 -15.70 8.91
N ARG A 118 18.63 -15.79 9.53
CA ARG A 118 17.43 -15.10 9.08
C ARG A 118 17.58 -13.57 8.96
N GLN A 119 18.33 -12.95 9.86
CA GLN A 119 18.57 -11.50 9.81
C GLN A 119 19.44 -11.12 8.60
N LEU A 120 20.48 -11.93 8.31
CA LEU A 120 21.31 -11.72 7.13
C LEU A 120 20.50 -11.94 5.84
N GLU A 121 19.67 -12.98 5.82
CA GLU A 121 18.81 -13.28 4.68
C GLU A 121 17.89 -12.09 4.35
N ILE A 122 17.19 -11.56 5.35
CA ILE A 122 16.30 -10.41 5.18
C ILE A 122 17.08 -9.16 4.75
N SER A 123 18.29 -8.97 5.28
CA SER A 123 19.16 -7.85 4.90
C SER A 123 19.58 -7.92 3.42
N GLU A 124 19.98 -9.10 2.95
CA GLU A 124 20.34 -9.30 1.54
C GLU A 124 19.14 -9.10 0.61
N ILE A 125 17.98 -9.62 1.00
CA ILE A 125 16.73 -9.43 0.24
C ILE A 125 16.36 -7.96 0.17
N SER A 126 16.37 -7.24 1.28
CA SER A 126 16.05 -5.81 1.36
C SER A 126 16.99 -4.97 0.48
N GLY A 127 18.30 -5.17 0.62
CA GLY A 127 19.29 -4.51 -0.21
C GLY A 127 19.16 -4.87 -1.70
N GLY A 128 18.81 -6.13 -2.01
CA GLY A 128 18.53 -6.61 -3.35
C GLY A 128 17.32 -5.92 -4.00
N ILE A 129 16.24 -5.75 -3.25
CA ILE A 129 15.04 -5.02 -3.68
C ILE A 129 15.36 -3.54 -3.91
N LYS A 130 16.10 -2.92 -2.99
CA LYS A 130 16.53 -1.51 -3.14
C LYS A 130 17.38 -1.31 -4.38
N SER A 131 18.30 -2.23 -4.65
CA SER A 131 19.15 -2.21 -5.85
C SER A 131 18.31 -2.37 -7.11
N LEU A 132 17.33 -3.28 -7.10
CA LEU A 132 16.42 -3.51 -8.22
C LEU A 132 15.56 -2.26 -8.52
N ALA A 133 15.03 -1.60 -7.49
CA ALA A 133 14.27 -0.37 -7.65
C ALA A 133 15.08 0.74 -8.33
N LYS A 134 16.36 0.90 -7.93
CA LYS A 134 17.28 1.86 -8.55
C LYS A 134 17.62 1.47 -9.98
N GLU A 135 17.87 0.19 -10.24
CA GLU A 135 18.23 -0.32 -11.56
C GLU A 135 17.10 -0.12 -12.58
N LEU A 136 15.87 -0.43 -12.20
CA LEU A 136 14.72 -0.31 -13.10
C LEU A 136 14.14 1.11 -13.16
N GLY A 137 14.54 2.00 -12.24
CA GLY A 137 14.01 3.37 -12.12
C GLY A 137 12.53 3.43 -11.78
N ILE A 138 12.00 2.42 -11.07
CA ILE A 138 10.58 2.35 -10.68
C ILE A 138 10.42 2.06 -9.19
N PRO A 139 9.31 2.49 -8.57
CA PRO A 139 9.01 2.16 -7.19
C PRO A 139 8.70 0.67 -7.01
N ILE A 140 9.14 0.13 -5.87
CA ILE A 140 8.78 -1.22 -5.42
C ILE A 140 8.06 -1.08 -4.08
N LEU A 141 6.80 -1.49 -4.04
CA LEU A 141 5.97 -1.55 -2.83
C LEU A 141 6.11 -2.94 -2.22
N VAL A 142 6.69 -2.99 -1.04
CA VAL A 142 6.93 -4.26 -0.34
C VAL A 142 6.03 -4.34 0.88
N VAL A 143 5.30 -5.43 1.00
CA VAL A 143 4.57 -5.79 2.22
C VAL A 143 5.55 -6.53 3.14
N ALA A 144 5.58 -6.15 4.41
CA ALA A 144 6.38 -6.81 5.43
C ALA A 144 5.53 -7.08 6.67
N GLN A 145 5.71 -8.24 7.26
CA GLN A 145 5.07 -8.60 8.51
C GLN A 145 5.83 -7.98 9.69
N LEU A 146 5.08 -7.40 10.63
CA LEU A 146 5.62 -6.93 11.90
C LEU A 146 5.84 -8.10 12.87
N ASN A 147 6.73 -7.92 13.85
CA ASN A 147 6.80 -8.82 14.98
C ASN A 147 5.51 -8.75 15.83
N ARG A 148 5.36 -9.64 16.83
CA ARG A 148 4.16 -9.69 17.68
C ARG A 148 4.14 -8.68 18.84
N GLN A 149 5.03 -7.71 18.85
CA GLN A 149 5.10 -6.65 19.88
C GLN A 149 3.85 -5.77 19.94
N PRO A 150 3.24 -5.36 18.81
CA PRO A 150 1.96 -4.65 18.84
C PRO A 150 0.86 -5.42 19.58
N ASP A 151 0.77 -6.74 19.36
CA ASP A 151 -0.22 -7.60 20.03
C ASP A 151 0.02 -7.63 21.54
N ALA A 152 1.29 -7.70 21.98
CA ALA A 152 1.66 -7.65 23.38
C ALA A 152 1.31 -6.29 24.05
N ARG A 153 1.21 -5.23 23.25
CA ARG A 153 0.82 -3.88 23.69
C ARG A 153 -0.68 -3.58 23.43
N ALA A 154 -1.53 -4.59 23.19
CA ALA A 154 -2.95 -4.38 22.90
C ALA A 154 -3.65 -3.51 23.96
N LYS A 155 -3.34 -3.70 25.26
CA LYS A 155 -3.85 -2.85 26.36
C LYS A 155 -3.46 -1.36 26.25
N GLU A 156 -2.42 -1.03 25.49
CA GLU A 156 -1.94 0.32 25.21
C GLU A 156 -2.37 0.79 23.80
N GLY A 157 -3.41 0.16 23.24
CA GLY A 157 -3.93 0.44 21.89
C GLY A 157 -3.17 -0.24 20.75
N GLY A 158 -2.21 -1.14 21.04
CA GLY A 158 -1.55 -2.00 20.04
C GLY A 158 -0.86 -1.27 18.88
N ARG A 159 -0.62 0.05 18.99
CA ARG A 159 -0.14 0.88 17.89
C ARG A 159 1.25 0.45 17.43
N PRO A 160 1.46 0.08 16.15
CA PRO A 160 2.74 -0.36 15.64
C PRO A 160 3.74 0.80 15.57
N ARG A 161 5.02 0.45 15.71
CA ARG A 161 6.16 1.38 15.69
C ARG A 161 7.24 0.86 14.73
N LEU A 162 8.15 1.71 14.29
CA LEU A 162 9.30 1.31 13.47
C LEU A 162 10.12 0.20 14.13
N SER A 163 10.24 0.23 15.47
CA SER A 163 10.92 -0.82 16.24
C SER A 163 10.30 -2.22 16.08
N ASP A 164 9.06 -2.32 15.64
CA ASP A 164 8.37 -3.60 15.43
C ASP A 164 8.81 -4.28 14.12
N LEU A 165 9.57 -3.56 13.28
CA LEU A 165 10.34 -4.10 12.15
C LEU A 165 11.69 -4.70 12.58
N ARG A 166 11.95 -4.88 13.88
CA ARG A 166 13.26 -5.05 14.51
C ARG A 166 14.03 -6.33 14.12
N GLU A 167 13.36 -7.38 13.67
CA GLU A 167 14.07 -8.53 13.05
C GLU A 167 14.62 -8.17 11.67
N SER A 168 14.33 -6.98 11.20
CA SER A 168 14.59 -6.47 9.86
C SER A 168 15.04 -5.01 9.90
N GLY A 169 15.96 -4.64 10.80
CA GLY A 169 16.53 -3.28 10.87
C GLY A 169 17.05 -2.76 9.52
N SER A 170 17.46 -3.68 8.66
CA SER A 170 17.85 -3.39 7.27
C SER A 170 16.67 -2.89 6.43
N ILE A 171 15.45 -3.42 6.60
CA ILE A 171 14.27 -2.95 5.86
C ILE A 171 14.03 -1.47 6.19
N GLU A 172 14.11 -1.12 7.47
CA GLU A 172 13.96 0.28 7.88
C GLU A 172 15.03 1.16 7.22
N GLN A 173 16.29 0.71 7.19
CA GLN A 173 17.38 1.49 6.61
C GLN A 173 17.25 1.67 5.09
N ASP A 174 16.88 0.61 4.36
CA ASP A 174 16.80 0.60 2.90
C ASP A 174 15.56 1.32 2.36
N ALA A 175 14.44 1.25 3.09
CA ALA A 175 13.20 1.86 2.65
C ALA A 175 13.28 3.39 2.61
N ASP A 176 12.75 4.01 1.54
CA ASP A 176 12.60 5.46 1.44
C ASP A 176 11.37 5.95 2.19
N VAL A 177 10.33 5.13 2.22
CA VAL A 177 9.07 5.36 2.95
C VAL A 177 8.70 4.09 3.70
N VAL A 178 8.31 4.23 4.96
CA VAL A 178 7.72 3.15 5.77
C VAL A 178 6.33 3.57 6.20
N GLY A 179 5.33 2.81 5.75
CA GLY A 179 3.93 2.97 6.15
C GLY A 179 3.50 1.81 7.03
N LEU A 180 3.03 2.11 8.24
CA LEU A 180 2.47 1.13 9.18
C LEU A 180 0.95 1.22 9.11
N LEU A 181 0.31 0.10 8.75
CA LEU A 181 -1.14 0.02 8.62
C LEU A 181 -1.74 -0.49 9.92
N VAL A 182 -2.69 0.26 10.47
CA VAL A 182 -3.37 -0.04 11.73
C VAL A 182 -4.86 -0.17 11.49
N ARG A 183 -5.48 -1.12 12.17
CA ARG A 183 -6.93 -1.25 12.29
C ARG A 183 -7.25 -1.36 13.77
N PRO A 184 -7.75 -0.27 14.41
CA PRO A 184 -7.99 -0.23 15.85
C PRO A 184 -8.88 -1.36 16.35
N GLU A 185 -9.88 -1.78 15.57
CA GLU A 185 -10.81 -2.86 15.91
C GLU A 185 -10.14 -4.20 16.28
N TYR A 186 -8.87 -4.43 15.87
CA TYR A 186 -8.13 -5.66 16.22
C TYR A 186 -7.51 -5.62 17.62
N TYR A 187 -7.26 -4.42 18.13
CA TYR A 187 -6.57 -4.20 19.39
C TYR A 187 -7.56 -3.81 20.50
N GLU A 188 -8.79 -3.44 20.13
CA GLU A 188 -9.81 -3.05 21.08
C GLU A 188 -10.39 -4.29 21.79
N ILE A 189 -10.35 -4.25 23.13
CA ILE A 189 -10.77 -5.35 24.01
C ILE A 189 -12.26 -5.22 24.34
N ASP A 190 -12.74 -4.00 24.51
CA ASP A 190 -14.13 -3.70 24.77
C ASP A 190 -14.97 -3.87 23.49
N GLU A 191 -16.09 -4.60 23.60
CA GLU A 191 -16.92 -4.91 22.42
C GLU A 191 -17.64 -3.67 21.88
N ASP A 192 -18.10 -2.78 22.76
CA ASP A 192 -18.79 -1.56 22.36
C ASP A 192 -17.80 -0.60 21.67
N ALA A 193 -16.63 -0.40 22.26
CA ALA A 193 -15.57 0.39 21.66
C ALA A 193 -15.05 -0.20 20.33
N ARG A 194 -15.02 -1.54 20.21
CA ARG A 194 -14.69 -2.24 18.96
C ARG A 194 -15.72 -1.96 17.86
N GLN A 195 -17.00 -1.90 18.21
CA GLN A 195 -18.07 -1.56 17.24
C GLN A 195 -17.97 -0.09 16.81
N GLU A 196 -17.64 0.83 17.71
CA GLU A 196 -17.46 2.25 17.39
C GLU A 196 -16.32 2.47 16.40
N CYS A 197 -15.19 1.76 16.54
CA CYS A 197 -14.05 1.88 15.63
C CYS A 197 -14.11 0.90 14.44
N ALA A 198 -15.20 0.16 14.26
CA ALA A 198 -15.35 -0.82 13.19
C ALA A 198 -15.18 -0.18 11.81
N GLY A 199 -14.29 -0.75 11.01
CA GLY A 199 -13.97 -0.25 9.68
C GLY A 199 -13.07 0.98 9.67
N GLU A 200 -12.59 1.48 10.81
CA GLU A 200 -11.54 2.47 10.83
C GLU A 200 -10.18 1.84 10.51
N ALA A 201 -9.37 2.58 9.77
CA ALA A 201 -7.98 2.21 9.52
C ALA A 201 -7.11 3.46 9.48
N GLU A 202 -5.85 3.32 9.84
CA GLU A 202 -4.85 4.38 9.79
C GLU A 202 -3.61 3.89 9.05
N LEU A 203 -3.09 4.73 8.15
CA LEU A 203 -1.78 4.56 7.56
C LEU A 203 -0.83 5.56 8.18
N ILE A 204 0.07 5.09 9.03
CA ILE A 204 1.08 5.90 9.69
C ILE A 204 2.32 5.92 8.81
N ILE A 205 2.67 7.07 8.25
CA ILE A 205 3.95 7.26 7.55
C ILE A 205 5.01 7.48 8.63
N ALA A 206 5.61 6.37 9.08
CA ALA A 206 6.56 6.37 10.19
C ALA A 206 7.97 6.79 9.77
N LYS A 207 8.30 6.64 8.48
CA LYS A 207 9.55 7.11 7.87
C LYS A 207 9.27 7.66 6.48
N GLN A 208 9.88 8.79 6.15
CA GLN A 208 9.90 9.34 4.80
C GLN A 208 11.20 10.14 4.59
N ARG A 209 12.04 9.72 3.62
CA ARG A 209 13.33 10.38 3.38
C ARG A 209 13.20 11.80 2.82
N ASN A 210 12.22 12.02 1.96
CA ASN A 210 12.07 13.27 1.22
C ASN A 210 10.78 14.03 1.57
N GLY A 211 10.26 13.86 2.79
CA GLY A 211 9.04 14.53 3.22
C GLY A 211 8.74 14.32 4.70
N PRO A 212 7.67 14.94 5.20
CA PRO A 212 7.27 14.80 6.60
C PRO A 212 6.66 13.41 6.85
N THR A 213 6.79 12.94 8.08
CA THR A 213 6.01 11.84 8.63
C THR A 213 4.60 12.34 8.97
N GLY A 214 3.64 11.43 9.13
CA GLY A 214 2.25 11.80 9.43
C GLY A 214 1.32 10.62 9.39
N GLU A 215 0.03 10.88 9.51
CA GLU A 215 -1.01 9.86 9.57
C GLU A 215 -2.11 10.15 8.54
N VAL A 216 -2.59 9.10 7.90
CA VAL A 216 -3.69 9.16 6.95
C VAL A 216 -4.81 8.28 7.46
N LYS A 217 -5.96 8.87 7.77
CA LYS A 217 -7.16 8.14 8.18
C LYS A 217 -7.86 7.56 6.97
N LEU A 218 -8.19 6.29 7.06
CA LEU A 218 -8.81 5.50 6.01
C LEU A 218 -10.07 4.81 6.55
N THR A 219 -10.93 4.36 5.63
CA THR A 219 -12.03 3.44 5.92
C THR A 219 -11.73 2.08 5.31
N PHE A 220 -11.87 1.03 6.09
CA PHE A 220 -11.75 -0.34 5.62
C PHE A 220 -13.12 -0.99 5.46
N LEU A 221 -13.47 -1.30 4.23
CA LEU A 221 -14.70 -2.01 3.89
C LEU A 221 -14.45 -3.51 3.94
N LYS A 222 -14.70 -4.14 5.09
CA LYS A 222 -14.37 -5.54 5.39
C LYS A 222 -14.98 -6.51 4.36
N GLN A 223 -16.24 -6.30 3.97
CA GLN A 223 -16.98 -7.16 3.01
C GLN A 223 -16.26 -7.24 1.65
N TYR A 224 -15.62 -6.13 1.23
CA TYR A 224 -14.95 -6.00 -0.06
C TYR A 224 -13.42 -6.06 0.05
N THR A 225 -12.87 -6.22 1.27
CA THR A 225 -11.42 -6.14 1.55
C THR A 225 -10.76 -4.90 0.94
N ARG A 226 -11.46 -3.75 1.01
CA ARG A 226 -11.10 -2.53 0.31
C ARG A 226 -10.85 -1.39 1.30
N PHE A 227 -9.76 -0.64 1.06
CA PHE A 227 -9.49 0.62 1.75
C PHE A 227 -9.97 1.78 0.89
N GLU A 228 -10.68 2.71 1.50
CA GLU A 228 -11.18 3.96 0.90
C GLU A 228 -10.69 5.15 1.73
N ASN A 229 -10.67 6.33 1.10
CA ASN A 229 -10.39 7.56 1.83
C ASN A 229 -11.52 7.84 2.83
N ARG A 230 -11.16 8.21 4.07
CA ARG A 230 -12.15 8.65 5.04
C ARG A 230 -12.67 10.03 4.62
N VAL A 231 -13.97 10.13 4.37
CA VAL A 231 -14.63 11.41 4.13
C VAL A 231 -14.82 12.08 5.49
N VAL A 232 -14.05 13.11 5.79
CA VAL A 232 -14.33 14.00 6.91
C VAL A 232 -15.53 14.83 6.49
N ARG A 233 -16.72 14.52 7.00
CA ARG A 233 -17.84 15.46 6.93
C ARG A 233 -17.43 16.67 7.78
N THR A 234 -17.08 17.74 7.14
CA THR A 234 -17.12 19.05 7.78
C THR A 234 -18.60 19.31 8.02
N GLU A 235 -19.06 19.21 9.27
CA GLU A 235 -20.39 19.70 9.60
C GLU A 235 -20.47 21.13 9.13
N PRO A 236 -21.56 21.54 8.44
CA PRO A 236 -21.75 22.93 8.10
C PRO A 236 -21.79 23.70 9.42
N GLU A 237 -20.94 24.71 9.56
CA GLU A 237 -20.95 25.63 10.69
C GLU A 237 -22.41 26.02 10.93
N GLN A 238 -23.00 25.57 12.04
CA GLN A 238 -24.30 26.05 12.49
C GLN A 238 -24.12 27.55 12.74
N ARG A 239 -24.70 28.36 11.85
CA ARG A 239 -24.86 29.78 12.08
C ARG A 239 -25.83 29.94 13.24
N ILE A 240 -25.29 30.02 14.45
CA ILE A 240 -26.01 30.50 15.61
C ILE A 240 -25.87 32.01 15.60
N ASP A 241 -27.00 32.65 15.33
CA ASP A 241 -27.28 34.09 15.52
C ASP A 241 -26.12 35.00 15.90
N GLY A 242 -25.59 35.71 14.92
CA GLY A 242 -25.17 37.11 15.02
C GLY A 242 -24.01 37.49 15.93
N LYS A 243 -23.23 36.55 16.54
CA LYS A 243 -22.03 36.92 17.32
C LYS A 243 -20.87 35.97 17.00
N THR A 244 -19.94 36.47 16.21
CA THR A 244 -18.65 35.85 15.93
C THR A 244 -17.81 35.79 17.21
N LYS A 245 -17.71 34.64 17.86
CA LYS A 245 -16.63 34.41 18.82
C LYS A 245 -15.46 33.80 18.03
N SER A 246 -14.41 34.61 17.86
CA SER A 246 -13.13 34.15 17.31
C SER A 246 -12.52 33.11 18.25
N ALA A 247 -12.50 31.86 17.81
CA ALA A 247 -11.69 30.83 18.45
C ALA A 247 -10.22 31.15 18.17
N ILE A 248 -9.43 31.36 19.20
CA ILE A 248 -7.98 31.56 19.12
C ILE A 248 -7.37 30.20 18.70
N ILE A 249 -6.91 30.15 17.48
CA ILE A 249 -6.11 29.04 16.97
C ILE A 249 -4.65 29.35 17.27
N PRO A 250 -3.87 28.47 17.90
CA PRO A 250 -2.45 28.69 18.12
C PRO A 250 -1.74 28.90 16.77
N SER A 251 -1.00 29.99 16.67
CA SER A 251 -0.19 30.41 15.54
C SER A 251 0.94 29.40 15.31
N GLY A 252 0.88 28.61 14.20
CA GLY A 252 1.98 27.72 13.84
C GLY A 252 1.86 26.98 12.50
N ILE A 253 0.71 27.00 11.84
CA ILE A 253 0.57 26.32 10.56
C ILE A 253 0.11 27.30 9.47
N LYS A 254 1.03 27.70 8.58
CA LYS A 254 0.69 28.49 7.40
C LYS A 254 -0.22 27.67 6.48
N ARG A 255 -1.47 28.12 6.29
CA ARG A 255 -2.38 27.57 5.28
C ARG A 255 -1.83 27.91 3.89
N GLN A 256 -1.41 26.90 3.14
CA GLN A 256 -1.37 27.00 1.69
C GLN A 256 -2.78 26.81 1.16
N ASN A 257 -3.30 27.80 0.45
CA ASN A 257 -4.60 27.74 -0.22
C ASN A 257 -4.55 26.69 -1.32
N TYR A 258 -5.25 25.59 -1.13
CA TYR A 258 -5.55 24.62 -2.19
C TYR A 258 -6.94 24.94 -2.75
N SER A 259 -6.99 25.39 -4.01
CA SER A 259 -8.21 25.53 -4.79
C SER A 259 -8.84 24.14 -5.02
N LYS A 260 -10.18 24.11 -4.97
CA LYS A 260 -11.00 22.95 -5.29
C LYS A 260 -10.69 22.45 -6.70
N SER A 261 -10.05 21.29 -6.83
CA SER A 261 -10.21 20.38 -7.96
C SER A 261 -9.65 19.01 -7.61
N GLU A 262 -10.54 18.04 -7.52
CA GLU A 262 -10.43 16.63 -7.86
C GLU A 262 -9.24 15.78 -7.43
N GLY A 263 -9.52 14.81 -6.52
CA GLY A 263 -9.00 13.41 -6.65
C GLY A 263 -7.49 13.15 -6.59
N ALA A 264 -6.65 13.98 -5.93
CA ALA A 264 -5.21 13.95 -6.17
C ALA A 264 -4.34 13.69 -4.93
N THR A 265 -4.74 12.85 -3.97
CA THR A 265 -3.92 12.73 -2.74
C THR A 265 -2.94 11.55 -2.75
N ILE A 266 -3.19 10.49 -3.52
CA ILE A 266 -2.27 9.34 -3.59
C ILE A 266 -1.26 9.47 -4.74
N SER A 267 -1.59 10.17 -5.83
CA SER A 267 -0.68 10.31 -6.98
C SER A 267 0.56 11.16 -6.73
N LYS A 268 0.55 12.05 -5.72
CA LYS A 268 1.72 12.91 -5.39
C LYS A 268 2.82 12.21 -4.60
N LEU A 269 2.56 11.04 -4.01
CA LEU A 269 3.57 10.24 -3.31
C LEU A 269 4.55 9.52 -4.26
N PHE A 270 4.29 9.50 -5.56
CA PHE A 270 5.03 8.72 -6.55
C PHE A 270 5.48 9.53 -7.79
N GLN A 271 5.90 10.79 -7.62
CA GLN A 271 6.53 11.49 -8.75
C GLN A 271 7.99 11.02 -8.92
N PRO A 272 8.39 10.55 -10.11
CA PRO A 272 9.79 10.27 -10.41
C PRO A 272 10.59 11.57 -10.40
N LEU A 273 11.75 11.56 -9.74
CA LEU A 273 12.74 12.63 -9.81
C LEU A 273 13.10 12.87 -11.28
N ARG A 274 12.79 14.05 -11.81
CA ARG A 274 13.31 14.50 -13.11
C ARG A 274 14.83 14.62 -12.98
N HIS A 275 15.56 13.83 -13.74
CA HIS A 275 16.98 14.09 -13.95
C HIS A 275 17.13 15.44 -14.64
N SER A 276 17.83 16.36 -14.00
CA SER A 276 18.31 17.59 -14.63
C SER A 276 19.19 17.20 -15.83
N GLU A 277 18.81 17.65 -17.01
CA GLU A 277 19.61 17.59 -18.22
C GLU A 277 20.96 18.22 -17.94
N ARG A 278 22.00 17.41 -18.00
CA ARG A 278 23.38 17.93 -18.10
C ARG A 278 23.58 18.44 -19.51
N SER A 279 23.68 19.76 -19.63
CA SER A 279 24.20 20.45 -20.81
C SER A 279 25.54 19.83 -21.26
N GLN A 280 25.57 19.35 -22.49
CA GLN A 280 26.80 18.97 -23.16
C GLN A 280 27.64 20.23 -23.44
N PRO A 281 28.95 20.20 -23.22
CA PRO A 281 29.81 21.26 -23.74
C PRO A 281 30.01 21.07 -25.24
N GLN A 282 29.73 22.11 -26.01
CA GLN A 282 30.12 22.23 -27.41
C GLN A 282 31.65 22.23 -27.48
N ALA A 283 32.20 21.30 -28.26
CA ALA A 283 33.59 21.32 -28.69
C ALA A 283 33.73 22.28 -29.89
N ALA A 284 34.63 23.22 -29.73
CA ALA A 284 35.23 23.98 -30.83
C ALA A 284 36.40 23.18 -31.44
#